data_33e84c1e8b4e13f808338656af81bc86
#
_entry.id   33e84c1e8b4e13f808338656af81bc86
#
_cell.length_a   1.000
_cell.length_b   1.000
_cell.length_c   1.000
_cell.angle_alpha   90.00
_cell.angle_beta   90.00
_cell.angle_gamma   90.00
#
_symmetry.space_group_name_H-M   'P 1'
#
loop_
_entity.id
_entity.type
_entity.pdbx_description
1 polymer ?
#
loop_
_entity_poly.entity_id
_entity_poly.type
_entity_poly.pdbx_seq_one_letter_code
_entity_poly.pdbx_strand_id
1 'polypeptide(L)'
;MNNSLTIIGAGAWGSALAIALSHKFDKIFLLTKDKASSDALGKQHSALSKPYSQNIFIDYSYEVINHSKAVLIATPSSAFGSVLKNIKDNVNDIPIAWVTKGFDPETANLLHETFNHYLTGHHPCVISGPTFAAEIVEEKPAAIVVASKDKKTRDFWSDIIQTETLRAYTNSDIVGVQVGGSVKNILAIAAGIASGLGFGAKTQAALITRGLAEMTRLGVALGADKITFQGLSGLGDLVLTCSDDLSRNRRFGKELANNISTDDALKNINATVEGFKALKLVLKVARSNQIEMPICEQVLLVTEGKTTPKEAVT
;
A
#
# COMPACT_ATOMS: atom_id res chain seq x y z
N MET A 1 -2.35 22.42 22.78
CA MET A 1 -2.53 21.00 22.35
C MET A 1 -1.28 20.62 21.58
N ASN A 2 -0.67 19.48 21.90
CA ASN A 2 0.51 19.03 21.17
C ASN A 2 0.14 18.73 19.71
N ASN A 3 0.70 19.49 18.76
CA ASN A 3 0.51 19.24 17.33
C ASN A 3 1.51 18.15 16.89
N SER A 4 1.23 16.89 17.28
CA SER A 4 2.10 15.76 16.97
C SER A 4 1.37 14.67 16.20
N LEU A 5 2.11 13.96 15.34
CA LEU A 5 1.64 12.81 14.54
C LEU A 5 2.43 11.58 14.92
N THR A 6 1.76 10.45 15.15
CA THR A 6 2.43 9.16 15.23
C THR A 6 2.26 8.39 13.92
N ILE A 7 3.36 7.94 13.34
CA ILE A 7 3.41 7.05 12.17
C ILE A 7 3.92 5.69 12.62
N ILE A 8 3.09 4.65 12.51
CA ILE A 8 3.44 3.29 12.91
C ILE A 8 3.93 2.51 11.69
N GLY A 9 5.22 2.20 11.66
CA GLY A 9 5.86 1.51 10.54
C GLY A 9 6.89 2.39 9.83
N ALA A 10 8.16 2.22 10.20
CA ALA A 10 9.30 2.98 9.70
C ALA A 10 9.92 2.35 8.43
N GLY A 11 9.11 1.75 7.58
CA GLY A 11 9.51 1.35 6.23
C GLY A 11 9.67 2.57 5.31
N ALA A 12 10.12 2.35 4.07
CA ALA A 12 10.36 3.43 3.11
C ALA A 12 9.15 4.38 2.96
N TRP A 13 7.91 3.83 2.92
CA TRP A 13 6.71 4.65 2.76
C TRP A 13 6.35 5.45 4.02
N GLY A 14 6.37 4.82 5.21
CA GLY A 14 6.15 5.53 6.47
C GLY A 14 7.20 6.60 6.73
N SER A 15 8.46 6.31 6.43
CA SER A 15 9.56 7.28 6.52
C SER A 15 9.41 8.44 5.53
N ALA A 16 8.98 8.17 4.30
CA ALA A 16 8.73 9.22 3.30
C ALA A 16 7.59 10.15 3.74
N LEU A 17 6.51 9.61 4.28
CA LEU A 17 5.40 10.41 4.83
C LEU A 17 5.83 11.21 6.06
N ALA A 18 6.67 10.65 6.94
CA ALA A 18 7.22 11.38 8.07
C ALA A 18 8.03 12.62 7.60
N ILE A 19 8.87 12.44 6.59
CA ILE A 19 9.65 13.55 6.00
C ILE A 19 8.72 14.58 5.35
N ALA A 20 7.80 14.14 4.50
CA ALA A 20 6.90 15.03 3.76
C ALA A 20 5.97 15.86 4.67
N LEU A 21 5.55 15.28 5.80
CA LEU A 21 4.63 15.92 6.74
C LEU A 21 5.34 16.67 7.88
N SER A 22 6.67 16.59 7.95
CA SER A 22 7.44 17.15 9.08
C SER A 22 7.20 18.64 9.31
N HIS A 23 6.99 19.42 8.24
CA HIS A 23 6.74 20.86 8.33
C HIS A 23 5.35 21.24 8.91
N LYS A 24 4.43 20.27 9.03
CA LYS A 24 3.05 20.49 9.53
C LYS A 24 2.89 20.19 11.02
N PHE A 25 3.85 19.53 11.63
CA PHE A 25 3.78 19.07 13.01
C PHE A 25 4.97 19.55 13.82
N ASP A 26 4.74 19.81 15.09
CA ASP A 26 5.82 20.14 16.04
C ASP A 26 6.69 18.91 16.31
N LYS A 27 6.06 17.73 16.32
CA LYS A 27 6.73 16.42 16.49
C LYS A 27 6.07 15.34 15.64
N ILE A 28 6.90 14.48 15.06
CA ILE A 28 6.45 13.23 14.45
C ILE A 28 7.14 12.07 15.17
N PHE A 29 6.37 11.15 15.72
CA PHE A 29 6.87 9.89 16.25
C PHE A 29 6.79 8.83 15.15
N LEU A 30 7.95 8.33 14.71
CA LEU A 30 8.06 7.28 13.71
C LEU A 30 8.38 5.96 14.41
N LEU A 31 7.36 5.09 14.52
CA LEU A 31 7.48 3.86 15.29
C LEU A 31 8.00 2.70 14.44
N THR A 32 9.01 2.04 14.98
CA THR A 32 9.53 0.74 14.51
C THR A 32 8.87 -0.41 15.27
N LYS A 33 9.11 -1.64 14.84
CA LYS A 33 8.52 -2.83 15.48
C LYS A 33 9.14 -3.15 16.85
N ASP A 34 10.41 -2.75 17.07
CA ASP A 34 11.18 -3.05 18.26
C ASP A 34 12.38 -2.09 18.41
N LYS A 35 13.03 -2.12 19.56
CA LYS A 35 14.19 -1.28 19.86
C LYS A 35 15.36 -1.52 18.89
N ALA A 36 15.64 -2.77 18.54
CA ALA A 36 16.74 -3.08 17.62
C ALA A 36 16.53 -2.44 16.25
N SER A 37 15.28 -2.45 15.75
CA SER A 37 14.91 -1.77 14.51
C SER A 37 14.99 -0.25 14.61
N SER A 38 14.68 0.32 15.80
CA SER A 38 14.82 1.75 16.06
C SER A 38 16.30 2.17 16.04
N ASP A 39 17.14 1.43 16.73
CA ASP A 39 18.59 1.70 16.78
C ASP A 39 19.25 1.56 15.39
N ALA A 40 18.78 0.61 14.57
CA ALA A 40 19.30 0.35 13.23
C ALA A 40 18.86 1.37 12.18
N LEU A 41 17.73 2.05 12.36
CA LEU A 41 17.17 2.97 11.36
C LEU A 41 18.04 4.23 11.20
N GLY A 42 18.68 4.69 12.28
CA GLY A 42 19.57 5.85 12.26
C GLY A 42 18.86 7.16 11.89
N LYS A 43 19.60 8.05 11.19
CA LYS A 43 19.13 9.40 10.81
C LYS A 43 18.45 9.45 9.44
N GLN A 44 18.40 8.34 8.71
CA GLN A 44 17.88 8.26 7.35
C GLN A 44 17.49 6.81 7.02
N HIS A 45 16.36 6.63 6.35
CA HIS A 45 16.01 5.34 5.75
C HIS A 45 16.88 5.08 4.51
N SER A 46 17.51 3.91 4.41
CA SER A 46 18.48 3.56 3.36
C SER A 46 17.94 3.67 1.92
N ALA A 47 16.62 3.57 1.73
CA ALA A 47 15.98 3.68 0.42
C ALA A 47 15.54 5.12 0.06
N LEU A 48 15.84 6.12 0.88
CA LEU A 48 15.40 7.50 0.68
C LEU A 48 16.60 8.44 0.53
N SER A 49 16.43 9.51 -0.25
CA SER A 49 17.48 10.48 -0.56
C SER A 49 17.69 11.55 0.51
N LYS A 50 16.69 11.80 1.38
CA LYS A 50 16.76 12.82 2.42
C LYS A 50 16.81 12.22 3.82
N PRO A 51 17.56 12.83 4.77
CA PRO A 51 17.55 12.44 6.18
C PRO A 51 16.23 12.86 6.85
N TYR A 52 16.01 12.33 8.04
CA TYR A 52 14.91 12.76 8.90
C TYR A 52 15.13 14.19 9.42
N SER A 53 14.06 14.98 9.44
CA SER A 53 14.06 16.31 10.04
C SER A 53 14.22 16.21 11.56
N GLN A 54 14.70 17.28 12.21
CA GLN A 54 14.98 17.30 13.65
C GLN A 54 13.76 17.04 14.55
N ASN A 55 12.56 17.27 14.05
CA ASN A 55 11.31 17.03 14.75
C ASN A 55 10.72 15.61 14.50
N ILE A 56 11.45 14.72 13.81
CA ILE A 56 11.09 13.31 13.65
C ILE A 56 11.84 12.50 14.71
N PHE A 57 11.10 11.90 15.61
CA PHE A 57 11.61 11.05 16.70
C PHE A 57 11.33 9.59 16.39
N ILE A 58 12.40 8.77 16.36
CA ILE A 58 12.27 7.34 16.13
C ILE A 58 12.05 6.68 17.49
N ASP A 59 10.98 5.87 17.57
CA ASP A 59 10.59 5.17 18.80
C ASP A 59 10.04 3.79 18.47
N TYR A 60 9.74 2.98 19.46
CA TYR A 60 9.08 1.67 19.35
C TYR A 60 7.95 1.49 20.37
N SER A 61 7.77 2.44 21.30
CA SER A 61 6.70 2.39 22.30
C SER A 61 5.40 3.00 21.78
N TYR A 62 4.30 2.29 21.94
CA TYR A 62 2.96 2.82 21.63
C TYR A 62 2.47 3.89 22.63
N GLU A 63 3.16 4.10 23.76
CA GLU A 63 2.79 5.12 24.76
C GLU A 63 2.80 6.55 24.18
N VAL A 64 3.66 6.80 23.18
CA VAL A 64 3.74 8.11 22.51
C VAL A 64 2.43 8.52 21.84
N ILE A 65 1.56 7.55 21.53
CA ILE A 65 0.25 7.80 20.92
C ILE A 65 -0.63 8.69 21.81
N ASN A 66 -0.55 8.54 23.12
CA ASN A 66 -1.33 9.35 24.08
C ASN A 66 -1.08 10.86 23.95
N HIS A 67 0.00 11.24 23.30
CA HIS A 67 0.38 12.63 23.04
C HIS A 67 0.16 13.06 21.58
N SER A 68 -0.45 12.21 20.76
CA SER A 68 -0.60 12.44 19.32
C SER A 68 -1.98 13.00 18.99
N LYS A 69 -2.02 13.92 18.01
CA LYS A 69 -3.23 14.45 17.40
C LYS A 69 -3.88 13.44 16.45
N ALA A 70 -3.06 12.59 15.84
CA ALA A 70 -3.48 11.58 14.85
C ALA A 70 -2.50 10.42 14.80
N VAL A 71 -2.96 9.26 14.32
CA VAL A 71 -2.15 8.05 14.10
C VAL A 71 -2.28 7.59 12.66
N LEU A 72 -1.14 7.42 11.99
CA LEU A 72 -1.05 6.88 10.63
C LEU A 72 -0.35 5.53 10.63
N ILE A 73 -1.03 4.46 10.18
CA ILE A 73 -0.46 3.11 10.14
C ILE A 73 0.14 2.86 8.75
N ALA A 74 1.44 2.56 8.70
CA ALA A 74 2.21 2.29 7.49
C ALA A 74 2.93 0.92 7.54
N THR A 75 2.35 -0.04 8.25
CA THR A 75 2.88 -1.40 8.37
C THR A 75 2.42 -2.30 7.24
N PRO A 76 3.08 -3.45 6.99
CA PRO A 76 2.53 -4.51 6.13
C PRO A 76 1.18 -5.01 6.65
N SER A 77 0.31 -5.51 5.74
CA SER A 77 -1.01 -6.04 6.12
C SER A 77 -0.94 -7.18 7.14
N SER A 78 0.13 -7.99 7.10
CA SER A 78 0.35 -9.06 8.09
C SER A 78 0.61 -8.57 9.52
N ALA A 79 0.94 -7.30 9.71
CA ALA A 79 1.12 -6.71 11.04
C ALA A 79 -0.06 -5.82 11.44
N PHE A 80 -1.00 -5.56 10.53
CA PHE A 80 -2.07 -4.57 10.73
C PHE A 80 -2.96 -4.92 11.93
N GLY A 81 -3.48 -6.15 11.99
CA GLY A 81 -4.34 -6.60 13.09
C GLY A 81 -3.64 -6.55 14.46
N SER A 82 -2.36 -6.97 14.52
CA SER A 82 -1.56 -6.90 15.76
C SER A 82 -1.30 -5.45 16.21
N VAL A 83 -1.07 -4.54 15.26
CA VAL A 83 -0.93 -3.10 15.56
C VAL A 83 -2.23 -2.57 16.16
N LEU A 84 -3.38 -2.82 15.54
CA LEU A 84 -4.68 -2.37 16.05
C LEU A 84 -4.95 -2.90 17.45
N LYS A 85 -4.65 -4.17 17.71
CA LYS A 85 -4.79 -4.78 19.03
C LYS A 85 -3.92 -4.08 20.09
N ASN A 86 -2.71 -3.68 19.72
CA ASN A 86 -1.78 -3.05 20.65
C ASN A 86 -2.09 -1.58 20.93
N ILE A 87 -2.72 -0.87 19.99
CA ILE A 87 -3.02 0.56 20.16
C ILE A 87 -4.43 0.85 20.69
N LYS A 88 -5.33 -0.14 20.69
CA LYS A 88 -6.76 0.08 20.99
C LYS A 88 -7.02 0.82 22.32
N ASP A 89 -6.20 0.58 23.32
CA ASP A 89 -6.34 1.17 24.64
C ASP A 89 -5.68 2.58 24.74
N ASN A 90 -4.92 2.99 23.72
CA ASN A 90 -4.19 4.25 23.68
C ASN A 90 -4.83 5.30 22.75
N VAL A 91 -5.77 4.91 21.89
CA VAL A 91 -6.23 5.81 20.82
C VAL A 91 -7.51 6.57 21.14
N ASN A 92 -8.31 6.15 22.15
CA ASN A 92 -9.58 6.79 22.54
C ASN A 92 -10.25 7.54 21.35
N ASP A 93 -10.29 8.89 21.36
CA ASP A 93 -10.89 9.71 20.30
C ASP A 93 -9.86 10.17 19.21
N ILE A 94 -8.68 9.57 19.17
CA ILE A 94 -7.61 9.97 18.23
C ILE A 94 -7.96 9.46 16.82
N PRO A 95 -8.01 10.33 15.79
CA PRO A 95 -8.24 9.92 14.41
C PRO A 95 -7.13 9.00 13.89
N ILE A 96 -7.53 7.88 13.26
CA ILE A 96 -6.63 6.88 12.73
C ILE A 96 -6.87 6.69 11.23
N ALA A 97 -5.76 6.68 10.45
CA ALA A 97 -5.78 6.25 9.06
C ALA A 97 -4.66 5.25 8.80
N TRP A 98 -4.69 4.61 7.63
CA TRP A 98 -3.61 3.75 7.21
C TRP A 98 -3.29 3.92 5.73
N VAL A 99 -2.03 3.64 5.39
CA VAL A 99 -1.51 3.53 4.02
C VAL A 99 -1.16 2.09 3.65
N THR A 100 -1.44 1.15 4.54
CA THR A 100 -1.25 -0.29 4.37
C THR A 100 -2.10 -0.79 3.19
N LYS A 101 -1.49 -1.58 2.31
CA LYS A 101 -2.17 -2.20 1.18
C LYS A 101 -2.34 -3.70 1.42
N GLY A 102 -3.41 -4.27 0.88
CA GLY A 102 -3.67 -5.71 1.00
C GLY A 102 -4.95 -6.03 1.74
N PHE A 103 -5.12 -7.33 1.95
CA PHE A 103 -6.15 -7.93 2.78
C PHE A 103 -5.52 -8.42 4.08
N ASP A 104 -6.34 -8.63 5.08
CA ASP A 104 -5.91 -9.28 6.31
C ASP A 104 -5.61 -10.77 6.03
N PRO A 105 -4.38 -11.24 6.28
CA PRO A 105 -4.00 -12.62 5.93
C PRO A 105 -4.68 -13.69 6.80
N GLU A 106 -5.16 -13.36 7.99
CA GLU A 106 -5.81 -14.29 8.91
C GLU A 106 -7.27 -14.50 8.52
N THR A 107 -7.99 -13.41 8.23
CA THR A 107 -9.43 -13.43 7.98
C THR A 107 -9.79 -13.41 6.50
N ALA A 108 -8.87 -13.00 5.62
CA ALA A 108 -9.11 -12.67 4.21
C ALA A 108 -10.06 -11.47 3.99
N ASN A 109 -10.36 -10.71 5.02
CA ASN A 109 -11.18 -9.51 4.97
C ASN A 109 -10.40 -8.30 4.45
N LEU A 110 -11.10 -7.27 4.00
CA LEU A 110 -10.51 -5.95 3.79
C LEU A 110 -10.10 -5.33 5.14
N LEU A 111 -9.03 -4.56 5.15
CA LEU A 111 -8.46 -4.01 6.40
C LEU A 111 -9.44 -3.12 7.18
N HIS A 112 -10.42 -2.49 6.53
CA HIS A 112 -11.42 -1.70 7.25
C HIS A 112 -12.35 -2.58 8.11
N GLU A 113 -12.56 -3.84 7.76
CA GLU A 113 -13.33 -4.79 8.58
C GLU A 113 -12.51 -5.20 9.80
N THR A 114 -11.23 -5.51 9.61
CA THR A 114 -10.29 -5.74 10.72
C THR A 114 -10.19 -4.52 11.64
N PHE A 115 -10.14 -3.31 11.06
CA PHE A 115 -10.16 -2.07 11.83
C PHE A 115 -11.41 -1.95 12.70
N ASN A 116 -12.59 -2.15 12.13
CA ASN A 116 -13.87 -2.07 12.86
C ASN A 116 -13.99 -3.13 13.96
N HIS A 117 -13.33 -4.29 13.80
CA HIS A 117 -13.31 -5.33 14.82
C HIS A 117 -12.56 -4.89 16.09
N TYR A 118 -11.41 -4.21 15.94
CA TYR A 118 -10.58 -3.81 17.08
C TYR A 118 -10.91 -2.41 17.63
N LEU A 119 -11.37 -1.49 16.79
CA LEU A 119 -11.54 -0.07 17.09
C LEU A 119 -12.98 0.36 16.88
N THR A 120 -13.88 -0.20 17.71
CA THR A 120 -15.29 0.19 17.72
C THR A 120 -15.44 1.66 18.11
N GLY A 121 -16.28 2.40 17.36
CA GLY A 121 -16.49 3.84 17.59
C GLY A 121 -15.55 4.75 16.78
N HIS A 122 -14.49 4.22 16.17
CA HIS A 122 -13.65 4.97 15.25
C HIS A 122 -14.15 4.85 13.80
N HIS A 123 -13.83 5.84 12.98
CA HIS A 123 -14.16 5.83 11.56
C HIS A 123 -12.93 5.40 10.73
N PRO A 124 -12.99 4.26 10.02
CA PRO A 124 -11.88 3.78 9.22
C PRO A 124 -11.55 4.75 8.08
N CYS A 125 -10.26 5.01 7.86
CA CYS A 125 -9.76 5.87 6.80
C CYS A 125 -8.53 5.26 6.13
N VAL A 126 -8.60 5.00 4.82
CA VAL A 126 -7.47 4.51 4.02
C VAL A 126 -6.94 5.60 3.12
N ILE A 127 -5.62 5.62 2.95
CA ILE A 127 -4.92 6.55 2.07
C ILE A 127 -4.15 5.72 1.04
N SER A 128 -4.42 5.95 -0.25
CA SER A 128 -3.79 5.21 -1.36
C SER A 128 -3.76 6.06 -2.63
N GLY A 129 -2.87 5.74 -3.56
CA GLY A 129 -2.78 6.44 -4.83
C GLY A 129 -1.44 6.24 -5.54
N PRO A 130 -1.25 6.84 -6.73
CA PRO A 130 -0.08 6.70 -7.56
C PRO A 130 1.11 7.47 -6.98
N THR A 131 1.87 6.83 -6.10
CA THR A 131 3.00 7.46 -5.42
C THR A 131 4.13 6.45 -5.17
N PHE A 132 5.36 6.92 -5.33
CA PHE A 132 6.56 6.23 -4.86
C PHE A 132 7.20 7.01 -3.71
N ALA A 133 7.67 6.28 -2.69
CA ALA A 133 8.31 6.88 -1.51
C ALA A 133 9.48 7.83 -1.85
N ALA A 134 10.32 7.43 -2.81
CA ALA A 134 11.44 8.24 -3.26
C ALA A 134 10.99 9.58 -3.86
N GLU A 135 9.95 9.57 -4.71
CA GLU A 135 9.46 10.79 -5.35
C GLU A 135 8.77 11.75 -4.38
N ILE A 136 8.09 11.23 -3.35
CA ILE A 136 7.50 12.06 -2.28
C ILE A 136 8.61 12.79 -1.50
N VAL A 137 9.71 12.11 -1.19
CA VAL A 137 10.85 12.72 -0.48
C VAL A 137 11.56 13.77 -1.35
N GLU A 138 11.58 13.58 -2.67
CA GLU A 138 12.11 14.54 -3.65
C GLU A 138 11.13 15.68 -3.94
N GLU A 139 10.00 15.74 -3.25
CA GLU A 139 8.97 16.78 -3.40
C GLU A 139 8.42 16.89 -4.83
N LYS A 140 8.43 15.79 -5.59
CA LYS A 140 7.79 15.75 -6.91
C LYS A 140 6.27 15.85 -6.76
N PRO A 141 5.60 16.61 -7.64
CA PRO A 141 4.14 16.73 -7.59
C PRO A 141 3.47 15.36 -7.67
N ALA A 142 2.58 15.08 -6.72
CA ALA A 142 1.87 13.81 -6.63
C ALA A 142 0.42 14.02 -6.18
N ALA A 143 -0.42 13.02 -6.43
CA ALA A 143 -1.81 13.01 -6.01
C ALA A 143 -2.14 11.71 -5.27
N ILE A 144 -2.92 11.81 -4.19
CA ILE A 144 -3.29 10.67 -3.35
C ILE A 144 -4.77 10.75 -2.99
N VAL A 145 -5.38 9.61 -2.70
CA VAL A 145 -6.79 9.52 -2.29
C VAL A 145 -6.87 9.22 -0.81
N VAL A 146 -7.72 9.98 -0.12
CA VAL A 146 -8.13 9.77 1.27
C VAL A 146 -9.56 9.26 1.27
N ALA A 147 -9.78 8.01 1.70
CA ALA A 147 -11.08 7.37 1.63
C ALA A 147 -11.61 6.95 3.00
N SER A 148 -12.82 7.42 3.31
CA SER A 148 -13.62 7.03 4.48
C SER A 148 -15.10 7.26 4.19
N LYS A 149 -16.00 6.47 4.77
CA LYS A 149 -17.45 6.74 4.72
C LYS A 149 -17.81 8.00 5.51
N ASP A 150 -17.10 8.28 6.60
CA ASP A 150 -17.31 9.48 7.41
C ASP A 150 -16.65 10.72 6.78
N LYS A 151 -17.45 11.75 6.51
CA LYS A 151 -16.96 12.98 5.87
C LYS A 151 -15.96 13.75 6.74
N LYS A 152 -16.18 13.83 8.05
CA LYS A 152 -15.29 14.57 8.96
C LYS A 152 -13.90 13.92 9.00
N THR A 153 -13.85 12.59 9.06
CA THR A 153 -12.61 11.82 9.01
C THR A 153 -11.87 12.01 7.69
N ARG A 154 -12.58 12.01 6.54
CA ARG A 154 -11.96 12.29 5.23
C ARG A 154 -11.35 13.68 5.16
N ASP A 155 -12.12 14.70 5.56
CA ASP A 155 -11.67 16.08 5.49
C ASP A 155 -10.45 16.29 6.41
N PHE A 156 -10.49 15.78 7.65
CA PHE A 156 -9.39 15.83 8.60
C PHE A 156 -8.09 15.21 8.04
N TRP A 157 -8.18 14.00 7.48
CA TRP A 157 -7.00 13.34 6.93
C TRP A 157 -6.55 13.95 5.60
N SER A 158 -7.48 14.48 4.80
CA SER A 158 -7.14 15.25 3.60
C SER A 158 -6.30 16.48 3.95
N ASP A 159 -6.70 17.21 4.99
CA ASP A 159 -5.95 18.39 5.48
C ASP A 159 -4.56 18.02 6.02
N ILE A 160 -4.43 16.86 6.69
CA ILE A 160 -3.13 16.37 7.18
C ILE A 160 -2.21 16.01 6.01
N ILE A 161 -2.69 15.23 5.06
CA ILE A 161 -1.88 14.68 3.97
C ILE A 161 -1.54 15.71 2.90
N GLN A 162 -2.40 16.69 2.69
CA GLN A 162 -2.18 17.74 1.71
C GLN A 162 -0.92 18.55 2.04
N THR A 163 0.01 18.65 1.07
CA THR A 163 1.19 19.53 1.13
C THR A 163 1.26 20.40 -0.14
N GLU A 164 2.29 21.20 -0.33
CA GLU A 164 2.48 21.95 -1.56
C GLU A 164 2.66 21.04 -2.79
N THR A 165 3.26 19.89 -2.60
CA THR A 165 3.58 18.93 -3.69
C THR A 165 2.71 17.67 -3.67
N LEU A 166 2.02 17.34 -2.57
CA LEU A 166 1.14 16.19 -2.46
C LEU A 166 -0.32 16.63 -2.35
N ARG A 167 -1.09 16.44 -3.41
CA ARG A 167 -2.50 16.80 -3.44
C ARG A 167 -3.39 15.66 -2.97
N ALA A 168 -4.21 15.91 -1.96
CA ALA A 168 -5.15 14.94 -1.42
C ALA A 168 -6.55 15.11 -2.05
N TYR A 169 -7.12 14.00 -2.55
CA TYR A 169 -8.48 13.91 -3.06
C TYR A 169 -9.31 13.01 -2.15
N THR A 170 -10.52 13.39 -1.84
CA THR A 170 -11.39 12.60 -0.97
C THR A 170 -12.27 11.62 -1.74
N ASN A 171 -12.56 10.44 -1.15
CA ASN A 171 -13.50 9.46 -1.68
C ASN A 171 -14.29 8.82 -0.53
N SER A 172 -15.56 8.49 -0.75
CA SER A 172 -16.36 7.75 0.24
C SER A 172 -16.25 6.23 0.09
N ASP A 173 -15.76 5.74 -1.04
CA ASP A 173 -15.60 4.31 -1.35
C ASP A 173 -14.29 3.75 -0.77
N ILE A 174 -14.33 3.40 0.51
CA ILE A 174 -13.18 2.79 1.19
C ILE A 174 -12.87 1.38 0.64
N VAL A 175 -13.87 0.67 0.12
CA VAL A 175 -13.70 -0.68 -0.44
C VAL A 175 -12.91 -0.62 -1.74
N GLY A 176 -13.34 0.21 -2.70
CA GLY A 176 -12.70 0.34 -3.99
C GLY A 176 -11.24 0.83 -3.88
N VAL A 177 -10.97 1.77 -2.98
CA VAL A 177 -9.60 2.27 -2.74
C VAL A 177 -8.68 1.17 -2.19
N GLN A 178 -9.16 0.31 -1.29
CA GLN A 178 -8.38 -0.81 -0.75
C GLN A 178 -8.14 -1.90 -1.80
N VAL A 179 -9.16 -2.29 -2.55
CA VAL A 179 -9.04 -3.31 -3.61
C VAL A 179 -8.08 -2.85 -4.69
N GLY A 180 -8.20 -1.59 -5.14
CA GLY A 180 -7.28 -0.99 -6.10
C GLY A 180 -5.82 -1.09 -5.66
N GLY A 181 -5.53 -0.62 -4.44
CA GLY A 181 -4.18 -0.66 -3.88
C GLY A 181 -3.61 -2.08 -3.69
N SER A 182 -4.47 -3.07 -3.48
CA SER A 182 -4.07 -4.46 -3.28
C SER A 182 -3.77 -5.19 -4.59
N VAL A 183 -4.71 -5.13 -5.55
CA VAL A 183 -4.66 -5.91 -6.80
C VAL A 183 -3.61 -5.36 -7.77
N LYS A 184 -3.42 -4.03 -7.82
CA LYS A 184 -2.43 -3.40 -8.70
C LYS A 184 -1.02 -4.01 -8.59
N ASN A 185 -0.63 -4.40 -7.38
CA ASN A 185 0.70 -4.95 -7.12
C ASN A 185 0.90 -6.32 -7.78
N ILE A 186 -0.15 -7.12 -7.86
CA ILE A 186 -0.14 -8.41 -8.57
C ILE A 186 -0.07 -8.17 -10.07
N LEU A 187 -0.86 -7.23 -10.59
CA LEU A 187 -0.87 -6.86 -12.00
C LEU A 187 0.48 -6.26 -12.44
N ALA A 188 1.18 -5.57 -11.54
CA ALA A 188 2.54 -5.09 -11.78
C ALA A 188 3.56 -6.23 -11.93
N ILE A 189 3.37 -7.37 -11.24
CA ILE A 189 4.19 -8.58 -11.48
C ILE A 189 3.95 -9.08 -12.92
N ALA A 190 2.70 -9.19 -13.35
CA ALA A 190 2.37 -9.60 -14.72
C ALA A 190 2.98 -8.64 -15.77
N ALA A 191 2.90 -7.32 -15.53
CA ALA A 191 3.53 -6.32 -16.39
C ALA A 191 5.05 -6.47 -16.44
N GLY A 192 5.66 -6.81 -15.31
CA GLY A 192 7.10 -7.10 -15.20
C GLY A 192 7.49 -8.34 -16.00
N ILE A 193 6.72 -9.43 -15.91
CA ILE A 193 6.93 -10.65 -16.70
C ILE A 193 6.88 -10.33 -18.19
N ALA A 194 5.82 -9.67 -18.65
CA ALA A 194 5.68 -9.29 -20.06
C ALA A 194 6.86 -8.40 -20.54
N SER A 195 7.26 -7.42 -19.74
CA SER A 195 8.38 -6.54 -20.05
C SER A 195 9.71 -7.30 -20.09
N GLY A 196 9.95 -8.22 -19.17
CA GLY A 196 11.18 -9.04 -19.12
C GLY A 196 11.29 -10.00 -20.30
N LEU A 197 10.16 -10.48 -20.85
CA LEU A 197 10.10 -11.26 -22.09
C LEU A 197 10.28 -10.42 -23.36
N GLY A 198 10.47 -9.10 -23.24
CA GLY A 198 10.67 -8.21 -24.38
C GLY A 198 9.39 -7.73 -25.07
N PHE A 199 8.21 -7.96 -24.47
CA PHE A 199 6.98 -7.43 -25.01
C PHE A 199 6.89 -5.91 -24.85
N GLY A 200 6.43 -5.23 -25.90
CA GLY A 200 6.40 -3.77 -26.00
C GLY A 200 5.13 -3.13 -25.45
N ALA A 201 5.00 -1.83 -25.72
CA ALA A 201 3.94 -0.96 -25.22
C ALA A 201 2.51 -1.46 -25.51
N LYS A 202 2.29 -2.13 -26.67
CA LYS A 202 0.96 -2.69 -27.02
C LYS A 202 0.51 -3.73 -26.01
N THR A 203 1.39 -4.68 -25.65
CA THR A 203 1.10 -5.72 -24.65
C THR A 203 0.88 -5.11 -23.27
N GLN A 204 1.70 -4.12 -22.89
CA GLN A 204 1.53 -3.42 -21.62
C GLN A 204 0.18 -2.70 -21.54
N ALA A 205 -0.23 -1.99 -22.57
CA ALA A 205 -1.54 -1.33 -22.62
C ALA A 205 -2.71 -2.32 -22.51
N ALA A 206 -2.64 -3.45 -23.24
CA ALA A 206 -3.64 -4.51 -23.16
C ALA A 206 -3.71 -5.13 -21.75
N LEU A 207 -2.55 -5.39 -21.12
CA LEU A 207 -2.47 -5.97 -19.80
C LEU A 207 -3.05 -5.00 -18.73
N ILE A 208 -2.72 -3.72 -18.78
CA ILE A 208 -3.27 -2.71 -17.87
C ILE A 208 -4.80 -2.64 -18.02
N THR A 209 -5.31 -2.60 -19.26
CA THR A 209 -6.75 -2.53 -19.52
C THR A 209 -7.49 -3.77 -19.01
N ARG A 210 -6.97 -4.96 -19.30
CA ARG A 210 -7.56 -6.22 -18.82
C ARG A 210 -7.42 -6.38 -17.32
N GLY A 211 -6.27 -6.03 -16.76
CA GLY A 211 -6.02 -6.06 -15.31
C GLY A 211 -6.95 -5.11 -14.54
N LEU A 212 -7.21 -3.92 -15.09
CA LEU A 212 -8.19 -3.00 -14.51
C LEU A 212 -9.60 -3.61 -14.51
N ALA A 213 -9.97 -4.37 -15.53
CA ALA A 213 -11.25 -5.07 -15.56
C ALA A 213 -11.34 -6.18 -14.50
N GLU A 214 -10.26 -6.94 -14.27
CA GLU A 214 -10.20 -7.93 -13.16
C GLU A 214 -10.34 -7.26 -11.80
N MET A 215 -9.56 -6.21 -11.56
CA MET A 215 -9.60 -5.41 -10.34
C MET A 215 -11.00 -4.86 -10.07
N THR A 216 -11.66 -4.32 -11.13
CA THR A 216 -13.00 -3.76 -11.03
C THR A 216 -14.03 -4.82 -10.70
N ARG A 217 -13.98 -6.00 -11.36
CA ARG A 217 -14.91 -7.11 -11.08
C ARG A 217 -14.83 -7.54 -9.61
N LEU A 218 -13.62 -7.76 -9.11
CA LEU A 218 -13.43 -8.13 -7.70
C LEU A 218 -13.95 -7.03 -6.78
N GLY A 219 -13.61 -5.78 -7.04
CA GLY A 219 -14.02 -4.67 -6.18
C GLY A 219 -15.53 -4.48 -6.13
N VAL A 220 -16.21 -4.54 -7.27
CA VAL A 220 -17.68 -4.45 -7.34
C VAL A 220 -18.34 -5.61 -6.60
N ALA A 221 -17.82 -6.83 -6.72
CA ALA A 221 -18.31 -7.99 -5.96
C ALA A 221 -18.15 -7.81 -4.44
N LEU A 222 -17.15 -7.04 -3.99
CA LEU A 222 -16.93 -6.69 -2.59
C LEU A 222 -17.68 -5.42 -2.15
N GLY A 223 -18.51 -4.84 -3.02
CA GLY A 223 -19.35 -3.67 -2.70
C GLY A 223 -18.71 -2.31 -3.01
N ALA A 224 -17.67 -2.27 -3.83
CA ALA A 224 -17.07 -1.02 -4.30
C ALA A 224 -17.90 -0.35 -5.42
N ASP A 225 -17.76 0.97 -5.53
CA ASP A 225 -18.25 1.72 -6.68
C ASP A 225 -17.30 1.51 -7.88
N LYS A 226 -17.86 1.08 -9.02
CA LYS A 226 -17.14 0.88 -10.27
C LYS A 226 -16.31 2.10 -10.71
N ILE A 227 -16.82 3.30 -10.45
CA ILE A 227 -16.17 4.55 -10.86
C ILE A 227 -14.85 4.80 -10.10
N THR A 228 -14.70 4.27 -8.89
CA THR A 228 -13.48 4.41 -8.08
C THR A 228 -12.27 3.84 -8.81
N PHE A 229 -12.44 2.77 -9.59
CA PHE A 229 -11.34 2.14 -10.33
C PHE A 229 -10.86 2.94 -11.54
N GLN A 230 -11.62 3.91 -12.02
CA GLN A 230 -11.20 4.83 -13.08
C GLN A 230 -10.36 6.01 -12.53
N GLY A 231 -10.31 6.17 -11.21
CA GLY A 231 -9.61 7.24 -10.52
C GLY A 231 -8.15 6.92 -10.16
N LEU A 232 -7.61 7.78 -9.29
CA LEU A 232 -6.19 7.73 -8.87
C LEU A 232 -5.82 6.42 -8.17
N SER A 233 -6.66 5.91 -7.26
CA SER A 233 -6.39 4.67 -6.51
C SER A 233 -6.65 3.38 -7.30
N GLY A 234 -7.27 3.47 -8.47
CA GLY A 234 -7.47 2.38 -9.42
C GLY A 234 -6.50 2.50 -10.60
N LEU A 235 -6.98 3.08 -11.71
CA LEU A 235 -6.22 3.21 -12.96
C LEU A 235 -4.91 3.98 -12.77
N GLY A 236 -4.91 5.09 -12.04
CA GLY A 236 -3.71 5.90 -11.84
C GLY A 236 -2.59 5.11 -11.17
N ASP A 237 -2.89 4.46 -10.04
CA ASP A 237 -1.90 3.67 -9.28
C ASP A 237 -1.50 2.38 -10.03
N LEU A 238 -2.41 1.80 -10.82
CA LEU A 238 -2.12 0.65 -11.68
C LEU A 238 -1.15 1.03 -12.79
N VAL A 239 -1.42 2.10 -13.54
CA VAL A 239 -0.53 2.57 -14.62
C VAL A 239 0.86 2.86 -14.09
N LEU A 240 0.99 3.65 -13.03
CA LEU A 240 2.27 3.97 -12.42
C LEU A 240 3.04 2.70 -12.03
N THR A 241 2.39 1.78 -11.32
CA THR A 241 3.05 0.60 -10.76
C THR A 241 3.45 -0.41 -11.84
N CYS A 242 2.69 -0.49 -12.95
CA CYS A 242 2.99 -1.37 -14.09
C CYS A 242 4.04 -0.80 -15.04
N SER A 243 4.27 0.52 -15.04
CA SER A 243 5.10 1.18 -16.06
C SER A 243 6.51 1.52 -15.59
N ASP A 244 6.74 1.66 -14.28
CA ASP A 244 8.01 2.16 -13.73
C ASP A 244 8.77 1.09 -12.94
N ASP A 245 10.09 1.05 -13.10
CA ASP A 245 10.98 0.11 -12.41
C ASP A 245 11.29 0.51 -10.94
N LEU A 246 10.79 1.63 -10.44
CA LEU A 246 10.70 1.90 -9.00
C LEU A 246 9.73 0.90 -8.32
N SER A 247 8.82 0.30 -9.07
CA SER A 247 7.95 -0.77 -8.59
C SER A 247 8.73 -2.07 -8.34
N ARG A 248 8.87 -2.45 -7.08
CA ARG A 248 9.44 -3.74 -6.68
C ARG A 248 8.69 -4.93 -7.26
N ASN A 249 7.36 -4.82 -7.37
CA ASN A 249 6.53 -5.86 -7.97
C ASN A 249 6.83 -6.04 -9.46
N ARG A 250 6.98 -4.94 -10.19
CA ARG A 250 7.35 -4.99 -11.61
C ARG A 250 8.75 -5.56 -11.81
N ARG A 251 9.74 -5.13 -11.00
CA ARG A 251 11.09 -5.71 -11.05
C ARG A 251 11.09 -7.21 -10.74
N PHE A 252 10.33 -7.65 -9.74
CA PHE A 252 10.17 -9.07 -9.43
C PHE A 252 9.62 -9.86 -10.63
N GLY A 253 8.62 -9.32 -11.33
CA GLY A 253 8.12 -9.92 -12.57
C GLY A 253 9.17 -10.02 -13.66
N LYS A 254 10.03 -9.02 -13.82
CA LYS A 254 11.16 -9.06 -14.76
C LYS A 254 12.17 -10.15 -14.42
N GLU A 255 12.48 -10.34 -13.13
CA GLU A 255 13.35 -11.44 -12.68
C GLU A 255 12.74 -12.81 -13.05
N LEU A 256 11.45 -13.01 -12.79
CA LEU A 256 10.76 -14.27 -13.15
C LEU A 256 10.81 -14.56 -14.66
N ALA A 257 10.79 -13.54 -15.51
CA ALA A 257 10.87 -13.70 -16.96
C ALA A 257 12.18 -14.37 -17.43
N ASN A 258 13.24 -14.31 -16.61
CA ASN A 258 14.53 -14.97 -16.88
C ASN A 258 14.54 -16.46 -16.52
N ASN A 259 13.39 -17.07 -16.22
CA ASN A 259 13.23 -18.47 -15.80
C ASN A 259 14.05 -18.85 -14.55
N ILE A 260 14.30 -17.90 -13.66
CA ILE A 260 14.88 -18.16 -12.34
C ILE A 260 13.78 -18.56 -11.35
N SER A 261 14.16 -19.22 -10.26
CA SER A 261 13.20 -19.61 -9.24
C SER A 261 12.57 -18.38 -8.56
N THR A 262 11.35 -18.53 -8.06
CA THR A 262 10.67 -17.50 -7.27
C THR A 262 11.50 -17.06 -6.07
N ASP A 263 12.16 -17.98 -5.39
CA ASP A 263 13.00 -17.69 -4.22
C ASP A 263 14.24 -16.86 -4.60
N ASP A 264 14.88 -17.16 -5.72
CA ASP A 264 16.03 -16.39 -6.19
C ASP A 264 15.61 -15.01 -6.69
N ALA A 265 14.48 -14.91 -7.39
CA ALA A 265 13.91 -13.62 -7.78
C ALA A 265 13.60 -12.74 -6.55
N LEU A 266 13.06 -13.30 -5.47
CA LEU A 266 12.81 -12.59 -4.20
C LEU A 266 14.11 -12.12 -3.55
N LYS A 267 15.16 -12.97 -3.54
CA LYS A 267 16.50 -12.59 -3.02
C LYS A 267 17.10 -11.42 -3.81
N ASN A 268 16.99 -11.44 -5.14
CA ASN A 268 17.52 -10.38 -6.01
C ASN A 268 16.82 -9.02 -5.74
N ILE A 269 15.52 -9.03 -5.47
CA ILE A 269 14.79 -7.81 -5.11
C ILE A 269 15.23 -7.25 -3.74
N ASN A 270 15.64 -8.12 -2.82
CA ASN A 270 16.08 -7.77 -1.45
C ASN A 270 15.15 -6.80 -0.71
N ALA A 271 13.84 -6.95 -0.94
CA ALA A 271 12.80 -6.14 -0.31
C ALA A 271 11.46 -6.87 -0.38
N THR A 272 10.49 -6.44 0.43
CA THR A 272 9.14 -7.03 0.40
C THR A 272 8.46 -6.80 -0.95
N VAL A 273 8.02 -7.88 -1.59
CA VAL A 273 7.18 -7.88 -2.79
C VAL A 273 5.74 -8.09 -2.36
N GLU A 274 5.01 -6.98 -2.20
CA GLU A 274 3.64 -7.01 -1.64
C GLU A 274 2.67 -7.79 -2.52
N GLY A 275 2.78 -7.66 -3.85
CA GLY A 275 1.94 -8.38 -4.80
C GLY A 275 2.07 -9.89 -4.68
N PHE A 276 3.28 -10.41 -4.49
CA PHE A 276 3.52 -11.83 -4.28
C PHE A 276 2.87 -12.32 -2.97
N LYS A 277 3.03 -11.56 -1.88
CA LYS A 277 2.41 -11.91 -0.58
C LYS A 277 0.88 -11.87 -0.63
N ALA A 278 0.29 -10.93 -1.37
CA ALA A 278 -1.16 -10.78 -1.48
C ALA A 278 -1.80 -11.77 -2.47
N LEU A 279 -1.03 -12.35 -3.39
CA LEU A 279 -1.53 -13.08 -4.55
C LEU A 279 -2.50 -14.22 -4.19
N LYS A 280 -2.07 -15.14 -3.33
CA LYS A 280 -2.91 -16.29 -2.91
C LYS A 280 -4.17 -15.85 -2.20
N LEU A 281 -4.07 -14.80 -1.40
CA LEU A 281 -5.18 -14.27 -0.62
C LEU A 281 -6.21 -13.58 -1.52
N VAL A 282 -5.76 -12.74 -2.44
CA VAL A 282 -6.63 -12.09 -3.44
C VAL A 282 -7.38 -13.12 -4.27
N LEU A 283 -6.69 -14.17 -4.75
CA LEU A 283 -7.34 -15.24 -5.52
C LEU A 283 -8.29 -16.08 -4.66
N LYS A 284 -7.99 -16.30 -3.38
CA LYS A 284 -8.93 -16.95 -2.44
C LYS A 284 -10.21 -16.12 -2.32
N VAL A 285 -10.10 -14.81 -2.10
CA VAL A 285 -11.25 -13.90 -2.01
C VAL A 285 -12.03 -13.87 -3.32
N ALA A 286 -11.36 -13.80 -4.46
CA ALA A 286 -11.99 -13.80 -5.78
C ALA A 286 -12.83 -15.09 -6.00
N ARG A 287 -12.23 -16.24 -5.72
CA ARG A 287 -12.93 -17.55 -5.86
C ARG A 287 -14.13 -17.68 -4.92
N SER A 288 -14.02 -17.21 -3.68
CA SER A 288 -15.15 -17.19 -2.73
C SER A 288 -16.32 -16.33 -3.19
N ASN A 289 -16.05 -15.32 -4.04
CA ASN A 289 -17.05 -14.45 -4.65
C ASN A 289 -17.37 -14.84 -6.12
N GLN A 290 -16.89 -15.99 -6.61
CA GLN A 290 -17.10 -16.49 -7.97
C GLN A 290 -16.61 -15.51 -9.05
N ILE A 291 -15.51 -14.80 -8.78
CA ILE A 291 -14.89 -13.82 -9.68
C ILE A 291 -13.65 -14.43 -10.35
N GLU A 292 -13.66 -14.42 -11.67
CA GLU A 292 -12.50 -14.84 -12.47
C GLU A 292 -11.46 -13.73 -12.55
N MET A 293 -10.20 -14.08 -12.27
CA MET A 293 -9.03 -13.20 -12.34
C MET A 293 -7.89 -13.86 -13.13
N PRO A 294 -8.09 -14.09 -14.44
CA PRO A 294 -7.16 -14.90 -15.25
C PRO A 294 -5.73 -14.38 -15.26
N ILE A 295 -5.49 -13.06 -15.28
CA ILE A 295 -4.11 -12.51 -15.21
C ILE A 295 -3.48 -12.83 -13.87
N CYS A 296 -4.20 -12.62 -12.77
CA CYS A 296 -3.70 -12.93 -11.43
C CYS A 296 -3.47 -14.45 -11.26
N GLU A 297 -4.29 -15.30 -11.86
CA GLU A 297 -4.10 -16.76 -11.85
C GLU A 297 -2.85 -17.17 -12.62
N GLN A 298 -2.58 -16.59 -13.78
CA GLN A 298 -1.33 -16.84 -14.51
C GLN A 298 -0.10 -16.41 -13.70
N VAL A 299 -0.15 -15.28 -13.01
CA VAL A 299 0.93 -14.88 -12.10
C VAL A 299 1.15 -15.94 -11.01
N LEU A 300 0.08 -16.51 -10.44
CA LEU A 300 0.21 -17.58 -9.44
C LEU A 300 0.89 -18.82 -10.02
N LEU A 301 0.45 -19.27 -11.20
CA LEU A 301 1.03 -20.46 -11.86
C LEU A 301 2.52 -20.27 -12.16
N VAL A 302 2.93 -19.09 -12.63
CA VAL A 302 4.36 -18.77 -12.86
C VAL A 302 5.14 -18.80 -11.54
N THR A 303 4.62 -18.17 -10.48
CA THR A 303 5.31 -18.13 -9.18
C THR A 303 5.39 -19.50 -8.49
N GLU A 304 4.51 -20.43 -8.83
CA GLU A 304 4.52 -21.82 -8.35
C GLU A 304 5.32 -22.76 -9.30
N GLY A 305 5.88 -22.25 -10.38
CA GLY A 305 6.62 -23.05 -11.37
C GLY A 305 5.74 -24.04 -12.15
N LYS A 306 4.42 -23.81 -12.18
CA LYS A 306 3.44 -24.66 -12.87
C LYS A 306 3.25 -24.30 -14.34
N THR A 307 3.70 -23.15 -14.75
CA THR A 307 3.76 -22.67 -16.14
C THR A 307 4.98 -21.80 -16.33
N THR A 308 5.47 -21.72 -17.55
CA THR A 308 6.56 -20.79 -17.88
C THR A 308 6.05 -19.36 -18.06
N PRO A 309 6.89 -18.35 -17.82
CA PRO A 309 6.52 -16.96 -18.10
C PRO A 309 6.02 -16.74 -19.53
N LYS A 310 6.60 -17.44 -20.51
CA LYS A 310 6.22 -17.33 -21.92
C LYS A 310 4.82 -17.89 -22.18
N GLU A 311 4.51 -19.07 -21.65
CA GLU A 311 3.19 -19.69 -21.77
C GLU A 311 2.09 -18.86 -21.08
N ALA A 312 2.41 -18.24 -19.96
CA ALA A 312 1.44 -17.42 -19.21
C ALA A 312 0.98 -16.15 -19.95
N VAL A 313 1.74 -15.68 -20.96
CA VAL A 313 1.43 -14.45 -21.71
C VAL A 313 0.77 -14.74 -23.06
N THR A 314 0.88 -15.97 -23.56
CA THR A 314 0.25 -16.42 -24.83
C THR A 314 -1.14 -16.97 -24.61
#